data_2544d071790bb9ed6a069d2072d88a42
#
_entry.id   2544d071790bb9ed6a069d2072d88a42
#
_cell.length_a   1.000
_cell.length_b   1.000
_cell.length_c   1.000
_cell.angle_alpha   90.00
_cell.angle_beta   90.00
_cell.angle_gamma   90.00
#
_symmetry.space_group_name_H-M   'P 1'
#
loop_
_entity.id
_entity.type
_entity.pdbx_description
1 polymer ?
#
loop_
_entity_poly.entity_id
_entity_poly.type
_entity_poly.pdbx_seq_one_letter_code
_entity_poly.pdbx_strand_id
1 'polypeptide(L)'
;LESLLSQLPMGGSQYLKIWFDGKRKRAEFVPVDHIFLPFSITNFYSSPRVTHQQFITRQEYESRQRSGLYIEQDTIIDPSDATGERSIVDIANDKIEGKQDDGAYNEDGLREVLEIYLTDEFTKWDSLADDGVAPYIAHIDVYSSELLGLYRNWEEGDVSFEKLHWLVDWGFIPWRGAYKLGLPHLIGGLSAAATGALRALLDSAHASNAPTLLKLRAGRLIGQTTEVAVTQVQEIEGPAGIDDIRKMVTPIPFAGPNPVLFQLLGTLVDAGKGVVTTAEEKIADVSDRMPVGTSLAMIEQGSRVFSAIHMRLHHSQEKVLEIMCRLNAKYPDAEVWESHLGRPVDPSIFISTNDIGPVTDPNIFSEAQRYAQMQAVMQLTTDPTVPYNRVELHRRMLRLLNVPEINNLL
;
A
#
# COMPACT_ATOMS: atom_id res chain seq x y z
N LEU A 1 -0.45 -8.53 -8.24
CA LEU A 1 -1.71 -7.96 -7.75
C LEU A 1 -1.91 -8.25 -6.26
N GLU A 2 -1.62 -9.47 -5.78
CA GLU A 2 -1.74 -9.86 -4.37
C GLU A 2 -0.90 -8.94 -3.46
N SER A 3 0.38 -8.76 -3.77
CA SER A 3 1.28 -7.85 -3.03
C SER A 3 0.76 -6.41 -3.02
N LEU A 4 0.21 -5.92 -4.13
CA LEU A 4 -0.38 -4.60 -4.24
C LEU A 4 -1.59 -4.47 -3.31
N LEU A 5 -2.53 -5.42 -3.37
CA LEU A 5 -3.75 -5.38 -2.57
C LEU A 5 -3.47 -5.53 -1.06
N SER A 6 -2.46 -6.31 -0.67
CA SER A 6 -2.07 -6.45 0.74
C SER A 6 -1.45 -5.18 1.31
N GLN A 7 -0.67 -4.45 0.50
CA GLN A 7 -0.01 -3.21 0.93
C GLN A 7 -0.89 -1.95 0.77
N LEU A 8 -1.95 -2.02 -0.04
CA LEU A 8 -2.82 -0.88 -0.30
C LEU A 8 -3.47 -0.28 0.95
N PRO A 9 -4.02 -1.06 1.90
CA PRO A 9 -4.57 -0.50 3.14
C PRO A 9 -3.51 0.19 4.02
N MET A 10 -2.26 -0.23 3.91
CA MET A 10 -1.15 0.33 4.68
C MET A 10 -0.64 1.64 4.07
N GLY A 11 -0.28 1.62 2.79
CA GLY A 11 0.28 2.78 2.09
C GLY A 11 -0.76 3.81 1.63
N GLY A 12 -2.00 3.38 1.40
CA GLY A 12 -3.08 4.23 0.89
C GLY A 12 -3.05 4.41 -0.62
N SER A 13 -1.90 4.62 -1.23
CA SER A 13 -1.66 4.60 -2.67
C SER A 13 -0.68 3.51 -3.03
N GLN A 14 -0.95 2.82 -4.13
CA GLN A 14 -0.03 1.86 -4.74
C GLN A 14 -0.18 1.92 -6.26
N TYR A 15 0.82 1.48 -6.99
CA TYR A 15 0.81 1.56 -8.44
C TYR A 15 1.11 0.22 -9.09
N LEU A 16 0.52 0.00 -10.25
CA LEU A 16 0.80 -1.14 -11.12
C LEU A 16 1.33 -0.63 -12.45
N LYS A 17 2.55 -1.02 -12.81
CA LYS A 17 3.14 -0.73 -14.12
C LYS A 17 2.89 -1.89 -15.05
N ILE A 18 2.42 -1.59 -16.28
CA ILE A 18 2.11 -2.59 -17.29
C ILE A 18 2.82 -2.21 -18.58
N TRP A 19 3.64 -3.12 -19.12
CA TRP A 19 4.39 -2.88 -20.37
C TRP A 19 4.67 -4.18 -21.14
N PHE A 20 5.22 -4.05 -22.32
CA PHE A 20 5.71 -5.16 -23.13
C PHE A 20 7.23 -5.17 -23.14
N ASP A 21 7.86 -6.28 -22.75
CA ASP A 21 9.32 -6.40 -22.64
C ASP A 21 9.99 -6.90 -23.93
N GLY A 22 9.29 -6.87 -25.06
CA GLY A 22 9.74 -7.40 -26.34
C GLY A 22 9.43 -8.89 -26.54
N LYS A 23 9.08 -9.61 -25.48
CA LYS A 23 8.74 -11.04 -25.54
C LYS A 23 7.36 -11.33 -24.97
N ARG A 24 7.00 -10.68 -23.88
CA ARG A 24 5.73 -10.88 -23.20
C ARG A 24 5.25 -9.60 -22.50
N LYS A 25 3.98 -9.53 -22.23
CA LYS A 25 3.37 -8.48 -21.44
C LYS A 25 3.71 -8.69 -19.98
N ARG A 26 4.16 -7.65 -19.31
CA ARG A 26 4.55 -7.65 -17.91
C ARG A 26 3.66 -6.72 -17.10
N ALA A 27 3.42 -7.09 -15.86
CA ALA A 27 2.79 -6.25 -14.87
C ALA A 27 3.64 -6.30 -13.60
N GLU A 28 4.05 -5.14 -13.12
CA GLU A 28 4.92 -4.99 -11.95
C GLU A 28 4.25 -4.11 -10.91
N PHE A 29 4.35 -4.52 -9.68
CA PHE A 29 3.93 -3.72 -8.54
C PHE A 29 4.99 -2.65 -8.25
N VAL A 30 4.55 -1.39 -8.16
CA VAL A 30 5.40 -0.25 -7.83
C VAL A 30 4.91 0.37 -6.54
N PRO A 31 5.72 0.35 -5.47
CA PRO A 31 5.38 0.97 -4.20
C PRO A 31 5.23 2.49 -4.35
N VAL A 32 4.40 3.09 -3.48
CA VAL A 32 4.18 4.54 -3.47
C VAL A 32 5.47 5.34 -3.27
N ASP A 33 6.43 4.80 -2.53
CA ASP A 33 7.72 5.44 -2.23
C ASP A 33 8.60 5.64 -3.47
N HIS A 34 8.36 4.86 -4.54
CA HIS A 34 9.08 4.96 -5.80
C HIS A 34 8.38 5.84 -6.84
N ILE A 35 7.23 6.45 -6.50
CA ILE A 35 6.49 7.32 -7.42
C ILE A 35 6.45 8.75 -6.89
N PHE A 36 6.95 9.68 -7.68
CA PHE A 36 6.99 11.10 -7.33
C PHE A 36 6.08 11.92 -8.25
N LEU A 37 5.19 12.68 -7.64
CA LEU A 37 4.22 13.54 -8.30
C LEU A 37 4.43 14.99 -7.88
N PRO A 38 4.11 15.98 -8.73
CA PRO A 38 4.11 17.38 -8.34
C PRO A 38 3.11 17.64 -7.20
N PHE A 39 3.48 18.48 -6.24
CA PHE A 39 2.69 18.73 -5.03
C PHE A 39 1.26 19.27 -5.29
N SER A 40 1.09 20.04 -6.36
CA SER A 40 -0.19 20.68 -6.69
C SER A 40 -1.21 19.76 -7.37
N ILE A 41 -0.85 18.52 -7.70
CA ILE A 41 -1.69 17.62 -8.49
C ILE A 41 -2.70 16.89 -7.61
N THR A 42 -3.95 16.89 -8.06
CA THR A 42 -5.06 16.18 -7.40
C THR A 42 -5.42 14.85 -8.06
N ASN A 43 -5.13 14.71 -9.37
CA ASN A 43 -5.41 13.50 -10.13
C ASN A 43 -4.14 12.97 -10.79
N PHE A 44 -3.85 11.69 -10.57
CA PHE A 44 -2.69 11.01 -11.13
C PHE A 44 -2.61 11.08 -12.65
N TYR A 45 -3.73 10.82 -13.33
CA TYR A 45 -3.77 10.75 -14.80
C TYR A 45 -3.62 12.10 -15.48
N SER A 46 -4.03 13.19 -14.83
CA SER A 46 -3.87 14.56 -15.33
C SER A 46 -2.54 15.19 -14.95
N SER A 47 -1.64 14.45 -14.31
CA SER A 47 -0.34 14.96 -13.90
C SER A 47 0.54 15.27 -15.12
N PRO A 48 1.14 16.46 -15.21
CA PRO A 48 2.08 16.80 -16.28
C PRO A 48 3.38 16.01 -16.17
N ARG A 49 3.74 15.56 -14.95
CA ARG A 49 4.93 14.76 -14.70
C ARG A 49 4.61 13.66 -13.68
N VAL A 50 5.04 12.45 -14.00
CA VAL A 50 5.07 11.30 -13.08
C VAL A 50 6.48 10.73 -13.14
N THR A 51 7.17 10.63 -12.02
CA THR A 51 8.53 10.07 -11.95
C THR A 51 8.48 8.74 -11.23
N HIS A 52 9.00 7.70 -11.85
CA HIS A 52 9.18 6.37 -11.29
C HIS A 52 10.67 6.12 -11.05
N GLN A 53 11.05 5.94 -9.80
CA GLN A 53 12.40 5.61 -9.36
C GLN A 53 12.61 4.09 -9.47
N GLN A 54 13.62 3.68 -10.19
CA GLN A 54 13.98 2.27 -10.40
C GLN A 54 15.38 2.00 -9.86
N PHE A 55 15.52 0.89 -9.16
CA PHE A 55 16.82 0.37 -8.73
C PHE A 55 17.15 -0.84 -9.58
N ILE A 56 18.14 -0.70 -10.45
CA ILE A 56 18.52 -1.73 -11.42
C ILE A 56 19.93 -2.22 -11.17
N THR A 57 20.14 -3.51 -11.43
CA THR A 57 21.48 -4.10 -11.33
C THR A 57 22.36 -3.63 -12.48
N ARG A 58 23.68 -3.67 -12.29
CA ARG A 58 24.66 -3.36 -13.34
C ARG A 58 24.42 -4.20 -14.58
N GLN A 59 24.14 -5.49 -14.44
CA GLN A 59 23.87 -6.38 -15.55
C GLN A 59 22.65 -5.93 -16.37
N GLU A 60 21.59 -5.51 -15.70
CA GLU A 60 20.38 -5.03 -16.35
C GLU A 60 20.62 -3.70 -17.04
N TYR A 61 21.36 -2.78 -16.42
CA TYR A 61 21.74 -1.52 -17.00
C TYR A 61 22.52 -1.71 -18.33
N GLU A 62 23.59 -2.54 -18.31
CA GLU A 62 24.36 -2.87 -19.51
C GLU A 62 23.53 -3.62 -20.57
N SER A 63 22.57 -4.45 -20.15
CA SER A 63 21.64 -5.12 -21.06
C SER A 63 20.74 -4.11 -21.79
N ARG A 64 20.26 -3.10 -21.08
CA ARG A 64 19.43 -2.02 -21.65
C ARG A 64 20.25 -1.13 -22.62
N GLN A 65 21.54 -0.91 -22.34
CA GLN A 65 22.43 -0.24 -23.29
C GLN A 65 22.64 -1.09 -24.55
N ARG A 66 22.97 -2.37 -24.41
CA ARG A 66 23.16 -3.28 -25.55
C ARG A 66 21.91 -3.47 -26.40
N SER A 67 20.73 -3.39 -25.81
CA SER A 67 19.45 -3.42 -26.53
C SER A 67 19.10 -2.10 -27.24
N GLY A 68 19.88 -1.04 -27.03
CA GLY A 68 19.62 0.29 -27.59
C GLY A 68 18.51 1.06 -26.84
N LEU A 69 18.07 0.55 -25.67
CA LEU A 69 17.13 1.27 -24.82
C LEU A 69 17.81 2.44 -24.10
N TYR A 70 19.07 2.28 -23.71
CA TYR A 70 19.87 3.35 -23.12
C TYR A 70 21.03 3.72 -24.05
N ILE A 71 21.36 5.00 -24.07
CA ILE A 71 22.52 5.52 -24.76
C ILE A 71 23.78 5.05 -24.03
N GLU A 72 24.81 4.64 -24.77
CA GLU A 72 26.11 4.34 -24.16
C GLU A 72 26.71 5.61 -23.57
N GLN A 73 27.12 5.54 -22.32
CA GLN A 73 27.81 6.62 -21.62
C GLN A 73 29.33 6.38 -21.63
N ASP A 74 30.09 7.43 -21.84
CA ASP A 74 31.55 7.37 -21.86
C ASP A 74 32.12 7.16 -20.44
N THR A 75 31.40 7.60 -19.40
CA THR A 75 31.82 7.50 -17.99
C THR A 75 30.74 6.80 -17.17
N ILE A 76 30.97 5.54 -16.85
CA ILE A 76 30.10 4.81 -15.91
C ILE A 76 30.63 5.10 -14.50
N ILE A 77 29.93 5.95 -13.76
CA ILE A 77 30.18 6.12 -12.32
C ILE A 77 29.67 4.87 -11.62
N ASP A 78 30.52 4.21 -10.84
CA ASP A 78 30.11 3.06 -10.04
C ASP A 78 29.23 3.56 -8.89
N PRO A 79 28.02 3.02 -8.68
CA PRO A 79 27.16 3.40 -7.57
C PRO A 79 27.81 3.22 -6.17
N SER A 80 28.78 2.31 -6.04
CA SER A 80 29.55 2.12 -4.82
C SER A 80 30.48 3.30 -4.49
N ASP A 81 30.87 4.08 -5.49
CA ASP A 81 31.71 5.27 -5.33
C ASP A 81 30.87 6.54 -5.06
N ALA A 82 29.57 6.47 -5.26
CA ALA A 82 28.68 7.58 -5.03
C ALA A 82 28.37 7.72 -3.54
N THR A 83 29.02 8.70 -2.89
CA THR A 83 28.67 9.13 -1.54
C THR A 83 27.37 9.94 -1.54
N GLY A 84 26.27 9.28 -1.90
CA GLY A 84 24.94 9.89 -1.83
C GLY A 84 24.49 10.04 -0.38
N GLU A 85 23.97 11.22 -0.02
CA GLU A 85 23.28 11.37 1.27
C GLU A 85 22.03 10.48 1.25
N ARG A 86 21.92 9.63 2.27
CA ARG A 86 20.72 8.78 2.45
C ARG A 86 19.48 9.64 2.63
N SER A 87 18.37 9.21 2.06
CA SER A 87 17.08 9.86 2.27
C SER A 87 16.72 9.85 3.78
N ILE A 88 16.16 10.95 4.26
CA ILE A 88 15.64 11.04 5.65
C ILE A 88 14.60 9.95 5.91
N VAL A 89 13.84 9.56 4.88
CA VAL A 89 12.83 8.49 4.95
C VAL A 89 13.48 7.14 5.16
N ASP A 90 14.57 6.84 4.45
CA ASP A 90 15.30 5.57 4.58
C ASP A 90 15.95 5.43 5.94
N ILE A 91 16.55 6.51 6.44
CA ILE A 91 17.12 6.57 7.80
C ILE A 91 16.02 6.34 8.86
N ALA A 92 14.83 6.91 8.65
CA ALA A 92 13.71 6.72 9.57
C ALA A 92 13.18 5.28 9.53
N ASN A 93 13.08 4.67 8.35
CA ASN A 93 12.66 3.29 8.16
C ASN A 93 13.66 2.32 8.79
N ASP A 94 14.94 2.48 8.55
CA ASP A 94 16.00 1.65 9.15
C ASP A 94 15.98 1.72 10.67
N LYS A 95 15.76 2.90 11.22
CA LYS A 95 15.60 3.07 12.66
C LYS A 95 14.36 2.36 13.21
N ILE A 96 13.26 2.33 12.47
CA ILE A 96 12.05 1.58 12.83
C ILE A 96 12.30 0.08 12.75
N GLU A 97 13.03 -0.37 11.72
CA GLU A 97 13.42 -1.77 11.52
C GLU A 97 14.54 -2.23 12.46
N GLY A 98 15.16 -1.31 13.21
CA GLY A 98 16.25 -1.62 14.13
C GLY A 98 17.58 -1.91 13.44
N LYS A 99 17.74 -1.51 12.18
CA LYS A 99 18.99 -1.58 11.45
C LYS A 99 19.94 -0.52 11.98
N GLN A 100 21.23 -0.88 12.16
CA GLN A 100 22.27 0.09 12.46
C GLN A 100 22.65 0.84 11.19
N ASP A 101 22.95 2.14 11.34
CA ASP A 101 23.43 2.96 10.24
C ASP A 101 24.92 2.67 10.01
N ASP A 102 25.21 1.69 9.16
CA ASP A 102 26.59 1.30 8.85
C ASP A 102 27.25 2.20 7.79
N GLY A 103 26.56 3.26 7.35
CA GLY A 103 27.07 4.22 6.37
C GLY A 103 27.15 3.70 4.93
N ALA A 104 26.94 2.42 4.70
CA ALA A 104 26.93 1.80 3.38
C ALA A 104 25.52 1.85 2.79
N TYR A 105 25.26 2.83 1.95
CA TYR A 105 23.94 3.03 1.34
C TYR A 105 23.60 1.98 0.27
N ASN A 106 24.59 1.46 -0.44
CA ASN A 106 24.36 0.64 -1.64
C ASN A 106 25.37 -0.50 -1.74
N GLU A 107 25.29 -1.45 -0.80
CA GLU A 107 26.19 -2.63 -0.79
C GLU A 107 26.04 -3.48 -2.06
N ASP A 108 24.82 -3.54 -2.63
CA ASP A 108 24.54 -4.34 -3.81
C ASP A 108 24.91 -3.65 -5.13
N GLY A 109 25.39 -2.40 -5.09
CA GLY A 109 25.76 -1.63 -6.27
C GLY A 109 24.58 -1.38 -7.23
N LEU A 110 23.37 -1.26 -6.69
CA LEU A 110 22.16 -0.97 -7.47
C LEU A 110 22.23 0.46 -8.03
N ARG A 111 21.94 0.58 -9.32
CA ARG A 111 21.91 1.85 -10.01
C ARG A 111 20.52 2.45 -9.98
N GLU A 112 20.42 3.69 -9.54
CA GLU A 112 19.17 4.41 -9.48
C GLU A 112 18.93 5.14 -10.81
N VAL A 113 17.79 4.81 -11.44
CA VAL A 113 17.36 5.41 -12.71
C VAL A 113 15.95 5.97 -12.53
N LEU A 114 15.76 7.22 -12.92
CA LEU A 114 14.46 7.87 -12.96
C LEU A 114 13.82 7.70 -14.33
N GLU A 115 12.67 7.08 -14.37
CA GLU A 115 11.80 7.02 -15.52
C GLU A 115 10.73 8.10 -15.37
N ILE A 116 10.81 9.13 -16.17
CA ILE A 116 10.00 10.34 -16.06
C ILE A 116 9.00 10.40 -17.21
N TYR A 117 7.74 10.30 -16.91
CA TYR A 117 6.62 10.55 -17.82
C TYR A 117 6.30 12.03 -17.76
N LEU A 118 6.63 12.77 -18.78
CA LEU A 118 6.46 14.23 -18.80
C LEU A 118 5.79 14.69 -20.08
N THR A 119 5.21 15.89 -20.01
CA THR A 119 4.64 16.59 -21.17
C THR A 119 5.37 17.91 -21.29
N ASP A 120 6.17 18.07 -22.33
CA ASP A 120 7.03 19.24 -22.51
C ASP A 120 7.37 19.45 -24.00
N GLU A 121 8.04 20.57 -24.30
CA GLU A 121 8.50 20.95 -25.64
C GLU A 121 9.91 20.40 -25.88
N PHE A 122 9.99 19.32 -26.64
CA PHE A 122 11.28 18.76 -27.10
C PHE A 122 11.51 18.94 -28.62
N THR A 123 11.08 20.06 -29.14
CA THR A 123 11.16 20.40 -30.59
C THR A 123 12.57 20.32 -31.18
N LYS A 124 13.60 20.54 -30.37
CA LYS A 124 15.02 20.39 -30.78
C LYS A 124 15.41 18.93 -31.05
N TRP A 125 14.70 17.97 -30.47
CA TRP A 125 15.03 16.55 -30.51
C TRP A 125 14.06 15.75 -31.38
N ASP A 126 12.85 16.27 -31.54
CA ASP A 126 11.80 15.61 -32.30
C ASP A 126 11.05 16.57 -33.22
N SER A 127 11.28 16.41 -34.51
CA SER A 127 10.65 17.24 -35.54
C SER A 127 9.17 16.95 -35.80
N LEU A 128 8.62 15.84 -35.24
CA LEU A 128 7.19 15.51 -35.38
C LEU A 128 6.33 16.27 -34.38
N ALA A 129 6.89 16.72 -33.27
CA ALA A 129 6.22 17.61 -32.33
C ALA A 129 6.40 19.08 -32.80
N ASP A 130 5.96 19.36 -33.99
CA ASP A 130 6.12 20.67 -34.66
C ASP A 130 5.44 21.75 -33.75
N ASP A 131 6.26 22.62 -33.15
CA ASP A 131 5.87 23.78 -32.34
C ASP A 131 4.90 23.52 -31.17
N GLY A 132 4.86 22.30 -30.62
CA GLY A 132 3.92 21.95 -29.58
C GLY A 132 4.48 21.15 -28.41
N VAL A 133 3.71 21.11 -27.34
CA VAL A 133 3.94 20.32 -26.15
C VAL A 133 3.45 18.90 -26.40
N ALA A 134 4.32 17.90 -26.26
CA ALA A 134 3.98 16.50 -26.46
C ALA A 134 4.42 15.63 -25.26
N PRO A 135 3.78 14.47 -25.03
CA PRO A 135 4.14 13.58 -23.95
C PRO A 135 5.36 12.72 -24.31
N TYR A 136 6.32 12.65 -23.40
CA TYR A 136 7.54 11.85 -23.54
C TYR A 136 7.81 11.00 -22.31
N ILE A 137 8.67 10.00 -22.49
CA ILE A 137 9.27 9.21 -21.42
C ILE A 137 10.77 9.45 -21.47
N ALA A 138 11.32 10.04 -20.41
CA ALA A 138 12.75 10.27 -20.27
C ALA A 138 13.33 9.32 -19.21
N HIS A 139 14.44 8.69 -19.51
CA HIS A 139 15.23 7.92 -18.55
C HIS A 139 16.48 8.73 -18.18
N ILE A 140 16.66 8.98 -16.89
CA ILE A 140 17.78 9.77 -16.35
C ILE A 140 18.50 8.93 -15.30
N ASP A 141 19.81 8.86 -15.41
CA ASP A 141 20.66 8.30 -14.38
C ASP A 141 20.87 9.33 -13.26
N VAL A 142 20.57 8.96 -12.03
CA VAL A 142 20.67 9.86 -10.87
C VAL A 142 22.12 10.22 -10.56
N TYR A 143 23.04 9.26 -10.73
CA TYR A 143 24.45 9.46 -10.37
C TYR A 143 25.19 10.36 -11.37
N SER A 144 25.00 10.16 -12.67
CA SER A 144 25.62 11.00 -13.69
C SER A 144 24.80 12.23 -14.05
N SER A 145 23.53 12.26 -13.67
CA SER A 145 22.54 13.26 -14.10
C SER A 145 22.40 13.34 -15.63
N GLU A 146 22.75 12.26 -16.33
CA GLU A 146 22.69 12.19 -17.80
C GLU A 146 21.40 11.56 -18.28
N LEU A 147 20.94 12.02 -19.46
CA LEU A 147 19.80 11.46 -20.14
C LEU A 147 20.20 10.14 -20.82
N LEU A 148 19.61 9.03 -20.37
CA LEU A 148 19.84 7.70 -20.92
C LEU A 148 19.00 7.40 -22.16
N GLY A 149 17.82 8.01 -22.26
CA GLY A 149 16.93 7.83 -23.38
C GLY A 149 15.71 8.73 -23.33
N LEU A 150 15.19 9.09 -24.49
CA LEU A 150 13.98 9.90 -24.64
C LEU A 150 13.06 9.21 -25.65
N TYR A 151 11.83 8.90 -25.25
CA TYR A 151 10.86 8.15 -26.03
C TYR A 151 9.55 8.90 -26.15
N ARG A 152 8.90 8.79 -27.31
CA ARG A 152 7.54 9.30 -27.51
C ARG A 152 6.54 8.51 -26.70
N ASN A 153 5.60 9.18 -26.05
CA ASN A 153 4.57 8.57 -25.20
C ASN A 153 3.16 8.76 -25.76
N TRP A 154 3.01 8.59 -27.08
CA TRP A 154 1.71 8.57 -27.77
C TRP A 154 1.70 7.49 -28.84
N GLU A 155 0.55 7.20 -29.41
CA GLU A 155 0.43 6.22 -30.48
C GLU A 155 0.91 6.79 -31.82
N GLU A 156 1.56 5.96 -32.61
CA GLU A 156 2.02 6.32 -33.94
C GLU A 156 0.81 6.64 -34.84
N GLY A 157 0.81 7.86 -35.43
CA GLY A 157 -0.30 8.34 -36.24
C GLY A 157 -1.36 9.13 -35.47
N ASP A 158 -1.27 9.25 -34.16
CA ASP A 158 -2.14 10.13 -33.39
C ASP A 158 -1.70 11.58 -33.52
N VAL A 159 -2.58 12.41 -34.11
CA VAL A 159 -2.36 13.85 -34.32
C VAL A 159 -2.64 14.66 -33.03
N SER A 160 -3.38 14.09 -32.10
CA SER A 160 -3.74 14.76 -30.85
C SER A 160 -2.67 14.63 -29.77
N PHE A 161 -1.66 13.78 -29.98
CA PHE A 161 -0.61 13.45 -29.03
C PHE A 161 -1.17 13.03 -27.66
N GLU A 162 -2.17 12.15 -27.65
CA GLU A 162 -2.77 11.69 -26.42
C GLU A 162 -1.78 10.87 -25.59
N LYS A 163 -1.58 11.29 -24.32
CA LYS A 163 -0.64 10.65 -23.41
C LYS A 163 -1.01 9.20 -23.12
N LEU A 164 -0.11 8.28 -23.40
CA LEU A 164 -0.29 6.88 -23.03
C LEU A 164 0.01 6.68 -21.55
N HIS A 165 -0.90 5.97 -20.87
CA HIS A 165 -0.72 5.57 -19.48
C HIS A 165 -0.15 4.15 -19.40
N TRP A 166 0.92 3.99 -18.60
CA TRP A 166 1.60 2.71 -18.32
C TRP A 166 1.51 2.31 -16.87
N LEU A 167 1.24 3.30 -16.01
CA LEU A 167 1.05 3.15 -14.59
C LEU A 167 -0.43 3.32 -14.25
N VAL A 168 -0.94 2.42 -13.41
CA VAL A 168 -2.31 2.48 -12.89
C VAL A 168 -2.26 2.81 -11.40
N ASP A 169 -2.99 3.85 -11.02
CA ASP A 169 -3.14 4.31 -9.63
C ASP A 169 -4.21 3.46 -8.91
N TRP A 170 -3.79 2.84 -7.82
CA TRP A 170 -4.67 2.12 -6.90
C TRP A 170 -4.77 2.89 -5.60
N GLY A 171 -5.99 3.28 -5.24
CA GLY A 171 -6.23 4.14 -4.09
C GLY A 171 -7.17 3.55 -3.07
N PHE A 172 -6.81 3.66 -1.77
CA PHE A 172 -7.65 3.18 -0.69
C PHE A 172 -8.68 4.22 -0.26
N ILE A 173 -8.27 5.32 0.38
CA ILE A 173 -9.16 6.42 0.79
C ILE A 173 -8.72 7.70 0.08
N PRO A 174 -9.60 8.40 -0.66
CA PRO A 174 -9.25 9.63 -1.36
C PRO A 174 -8.91 10.75 -0.38
N TRP A 175 -7.95 11.59 -0.76
CA TRP A 175 -7.56 12.78 -0.03
C TRP A 175 -7.46 13.99 -0.98
N ARG A 176 -6.99 15.12 -0.49
CA ARG A 176 -6.91 16.39 -1.26
C ARG A 176 -5.95 16.34 -2.44
N GLY A 177 -4.86 15.54 -2.33
CA GLY A 177 -3.85 15.39 -3.38
C GLY A 177 -4.02 14.13 -4.21
N ALA A 178 -3.06 13.87 -5.09
CA ALA A 178 -3.01 12.65 -5.88
C ALA A 178 -2.79 11.39 -5.02
N TYR A 179 -2.03 11.52 -3.91
CA TYR A 179 -1.84 10.42 -2.97
C TYR A 179 -3.07 10.22 -2.09
N LYS A 180 -3.38 8.95 -1.81
CA LYS A 180 -4.53 8.53 -1.00
C LYS A 180 -4.07 8.15 0.40
N LEU A 181 -5.00 8.10 1.34
CA LEU A 181 -4.74 7.72 2.72
C LEU A 181 -4.94 6.23 2.93
N GLY A 182 -4.03 5.61 3.69
CA GLY A 182 -4.20 4.29 4.26
C GLY A 182 -4.73 4.32 5.69
N LEU A 183 -4.98 3.15 6.25
CA LEU A 183 -5.41 2.99 7.65
C LEU A 183 -4.43 3.60 8.65
N PRO A 184 -3.10 3.46 8.52
CA PRO A 184 -2.15 4.07 9.44
C PRO A 184 -2.29 5.58 9.57
N HIS A 185 -2.67 6.28 8.50
CA HIS A 185 -2.90 7.72 8.55
C HIS A 185 -4.09 8.10 9.46
N LEU A 186 -5.09 7.21 9.57
CA LEU A 186 -6.28 7.44 10.40
C LEU A 186 -6.02 7.08 11.86
N ILE A 187 -5.33 5.96 12.12
CA ILE A 187 -5.14 5.44 13.47
C ILE A 187 -3.79 5.82 14.09
N GLY A 188 -2.87 6.40 13.32
CA GLY A 188 -1.51 6.70 13.76
C GLY A 188 -1.47 7.60 15.00
N GLY A 189 -2.30 8.63 15.07
CA GLY A 189 -2.42 9.50 16.23
C GLY A 189 -2.91 8.76 17.48
N LEU A 190 -3.91 7.87 17.33
CA LEU A 190 -4.43 7.05 18.43
C LEU A 190 -3.38 6.03 18.91
N SER A 191 -2.67 5.40 17.97
CA SER A 191 -1.59 4.46 18.27
C SER A 191 -0.43 5.13 19.00
N ALA A 192 -0.02 6.32 18.58
CA ALA A 192 1.01 7.10 19.25
C ALA A 192 0.59 7.49 20.68
N ALA A 193 -0.65 7.93 20.87
CA ALA A 193 -1.20 8.25 22.19
C ALA A 193 -1.26 7.01 23.09
N ALA A 194 -1.73 5.87 22.58
CA ALA A 194 -1.79 4.60 23.31
C ALA A 194 -0.38 4.12 23.70
N THR A 195 0.60 4.23 22.80
CA THR A 195 2.00 3.90 23.07
C THR A 195 2.57 4.81 24.16
N GLY A 196 2.29 6.11 24.12
CA GLY A 196 2.69 7.08 25.15
C GLY A 196 2.09 6.74 26.52
N ALA A 197 0.79 6.42 26.59
CA ALA A 197 0.13 6.02 27.80
C ALA A 197 0.71 4.70 28.37
N LEU A 198 0.97 3.71 27.51
CA LEU A 198 1.58 2.45 27.92
C LEU A 198 3.01 2.66 28.47
N ARG A 199 3.83 3.47 27.81
CA ARG A 199 5.17 3.83 28.30
C ARG A 199 5.10 4.50 29.67
N ALA A 200 4.21 5.48 29.86
CA ALA A 200 4.03 6.15 31.14
C ALA A 200 3.59 5.19 32.24
N LEU A 201 2.73 4.21 31.95
CA LEU A 201 2.33 3.15 32.89
C LEU A 201 3.50 2.25 33.26
N LEU A 202 4.30 1.83 32.28
CA LEU A 202 5.50 0.99 32.49
C LEU A 202 6.55 1.75 33.31
N ASP A 203 6.83 3.01 32.97
CA ASP A 203 7.78 3.84 33.71
C ASP A 203 7.35 4.04 35.17
N SER A 204 6.05 4.31 35.38
CA SER A 204 5.48 4.41 36.73
C SER A 204 5.58 3.09 37.51
N ALA A 205 5.31 1.95 36.84
CA ALA A 205 5.46 0.63 37.44
C ALA A 205 6.93 0.32 37.79
N HIS A 206 7.85 0.63 36.89
CA HIS A 206 9.28 0.48 37.15
C HIS A 206 9.75 1.37 38.31
N ALA A 207 9.35 2.65 38.33
CA ALA A 207 9.69 3.57 39.41
C ALA A 207 9.13 3.09 40.78
N SER A 208 7.90 2.59 40.81
CA SER A 208 7.29 2.09 42.05
C SER A 208 7.92 0.79 42.53
N ASN A 209 8.44 -0.05 41.66
CA ASN A 209 9.08 -1.32 41.98
C ASN A 209 10.60 -1.17 42.21
N ALA A 210 11.24 -0.08 41.75
CA ALA A 210 12.63 0.20 42.02
C ALA A 210 12.80 0.82 43.41
N PRO A 211 13.58 0.22 44.34
CA PRO A 211 13.82 0.77 45.65
C PRO A 211 14.74 1.96 45.53
N THR A 212 14.18 3.13 45.25
CA THR A 212 14.96 4.39 45.21
C THR A 212 14.97 5.00 46.60
N LEU A 213 16.14 5.10 47.17
CA LEU A 213 16.35 5.62 48.53
C LEU A 213 16.99 7.00 48.45
N LEU A 214 16.45 7.96 49.23
CA LEU A 214 17.09 9.24 49.49
C LEU A 214 17.99 9.11 50.69
N LYS A 215 19.29 9.36 50.54
CA LYS A 215 20.30 9.41 51.62
C LYS A 215 20.60 10.86 51.99
N LEU A 216 20.44 11.20 53.28
CA LEU A 216 20.82 12.50 53.76
C LEU A 216 22.37 12.61 53.82
N ARG A 217 22.92 13.55 53.13
CA ARG A 217 24.36 13.81 53.12
C ARG A 217 24.71 14.70 54.30
N ALA A 218 24.89 14.12 55.45
CA ALA A 218 25.40 14.81 56.64
C ALA A 218 26.93 14.66 56.64
N GLY A 219 27.64 15.73 56.34
CA GLY A 219 29.07 15.97 56.56
C GLY A 219 30.05 14.80 56.37
N ARG A 220 31.01 14.97 55.46
CA ARG A 220 32.30 14.26 55.39
C ARG A 220 32.39 12.80 54.95
N LEU A 221 31.46 12.31 54.14
CA LEU A 221 31.67 11.07 53.39
C LEU A 221 31.73 11.39 51.89
N ILE A 222 32.93 11.74 51.44
CA ILE A 222 33.29 11.90 50.04
C ILE A 222 33.54 10.50 49.48
N GLY A 223 32.77 10.04 48.47
CA GLY A 223 33.27 9.05 47.53
C GLY A 223 32.69 7.64 47.54
N GLN A 224 31.55 7.33 48.20
CA GLN A 224 30.89 6.04 48.02
C GLN A 224 29.52 6.20 47.38
N THR A 225 29.44 5.89 46.08
CA THR A 225 28.21 5.56 45.38
C THR A 225 27.75 4.19 45.90
N THR A 226 26.71 4.16 46.71
CA THR A 226 26.16 2.91 47.21
C THR A 226 25.17 2.41 46.18
N GLU A 227 25.57 1.45 45.36
CA GLU A 227 24.64 0.72 44.52
C GLU A 227 23.85 -0.27 45.38
N VAL A 228 22.56 -0.06 45.49
CA VAL A 228 21.67 -0.96 46.27
C VAL A 228 21.23 -2.10 45.37
N ALA A 229 21.83 -3.25 45.54
CA ALA A 229 21.33 -4.48 44.89
C ALA A 229 20.08 -5.01 45.63
N VAL A 230 19.08 -5.49 44.87
CA VAL A 230 17.74 -5.84 45.30
C VAL A 230 17.67 -6.92 46.38
N THR A 231 18.78 -7.57 46.73
CA THR A 231 18.81 -8.71 47.69
C THR A 231 19.97 -8.64 48.70
N GLN A 232 20.67 -7.53 48.79
CA GLN A 232 21.80 -7.41 49.73
C GLN A 232 21.45 -6.50 50.91
N VAL A 233 21.75 -7.01 52.11
CA VAL A 233 21.72 -6.20 53.33
C VAL A 233 23.00 -5.34 53.35
N GLN A 234 22.85 -4.02 53.25
CA GLN A 234 23.97 -3.08 53.33
C GLN A 234 24.11 -2.53 54.74
N GLU A 235 25.31 -2.62 55.30
CA GLU A 235 25.68 -1.93 56.52
C GLU A 235 25.98 -0.46 56.21
N ILE A 236 25.27 0.43 56.93
CA ILE A 236 25.43 1.87 56.83
C ILE A 236 26.03 2.39 58.13
N GLU A 237 27.25 2.90 58.10
CA GLU A 237 27.83 3.59 59.22
C GLU A 237 27.18 4.97 59.40
N GLY A 238 26.51 5.14 60.51
CA GLY A 238 25.87 6.40 60.90
C GLY A 238 26.74 7.21 61.86
N PRO A 239 26.62 8.55 61.89
CA PRO A 239 27.30 9.37 62.91
C PRO A 239 26.72 9.02 64.29
N ALA A 240 27.64 9.05 65.29
CA ALA A 240 27.29 8.73 66.68
C ALA A 240 26.14 9.62 67.22
N GLY A 241 25.03 8.99 67.64
CA GLY A 241 23.88 9.69 68.20
C GLY A 241 22.56 9.61 67.39
N ILE A 242 22.52 8.85 66.32
CA ILE A 242 21.28 8.60 65.57
C ILE A 242 20.82 7.16 65.81
N ASP A 243 19.73 7.02 66.54
CA ASP A 243 19.17 5.72 66.90
C ASP A 243 18.23 5.11 65.85
N ASP A 244 17.90 5.85 64.78
CA ASP A 244 16.91 5.37 63.78
C ASP A 244 17.42 5.65 62.36
N ILE A 245 17.64 4.57 61.60
CA ILE A 245 18.07 4.58 60.19
C ILE A 245 17.05 5.31 59.31
N ARG A 246 15.79 5.34 59.67
CA ARG A 246 14.73 6.02 58.90
C ARG A 246 14.94 7.55 58.84
N LYS A 247 15.67 8.13 59.80
CA LYS A 247 16.02 9.56 59.76
C LYS A 247 17.10 9.89 58.77
N MET A 248 17.88 8.90 58.32
CA MET A 248 19.00 9.07 57.39
C MET A 248 18.64 8.64 55.96
N VAL A 249 17.77 7.62 55.82
CA VAL A 249 17.42 7.04 54.55
C VAL A 249 15.91 6.96 54.48
N THR A 250 15.31 7.65 53.52
CA THR A 250 13.88 7.65 53.30
C THR A 250 13.58 7.13 51.89
N PRO A 251 12.68 6.13 51.72
CA PRO A 251 12.26 5.75 50.42
C PRO A 251 11.48 6.89 49.73
N ILE A 252 11.77 7.12 48.46
CA ILE A 252 11.02 8.09 47.68
C ILE A 252 9.60 7.48 47.46
N PRO A 253 8.53 8.17 47.89
CA PRO A 253 7.19 7.69 47.66
C PRO A 253 6.81 7.90 46.19
N PHE A 254 7.10 6.93 45.35
CA PHE A 254 6.56 6.94 43.99
C PHE A 254 5.10 6.49 44.02
N ALA A 255 4.24 7.29 43.41
CA ALA A 255 2.85 6.87 43.20
C ALA A 255 2.85 5.70 42.19
N GLY A 256 2.11 4.65 42.52
CA GLY A 256 1.95 3.52 41.61
C GLY A 256 1.28 3.92 40.27
N PRO A 257 1.17 2.98 39.32
CA PRO A 257 0.55 3.24 38.02
C PRO A 257 -0.85 3.84 38.20
N ASN A 258 -1.12 4.94 37.51
CA ASN A 258 -2.39 5.64 37.63
C ASN A 258 -3.52 4.84 36.92
N PRO A 259 -4.58 4.43 37.62
CA PRO A 259 -5.70 3.68 37.04
C PRO A 259 -6.42 4.44 35.91
N VAL A 260 -6.41 5.78 35.94
CA VAL A 260 -6.99 6.62 34.87
C VAL A 260 -6.23 6.46 33.56
N LEU A 261 -4.89 6.33 33.60
CA LEU A 261 -4.10 6.05 32.41
C LEU A 261 -4.41 4.68 31.80
N PHE A 262 -4.69 3.69 32.65
CA PHE A 262 -5.09 2.37 32.20
C PHE A 262 -6.48 2.40 31.50
N GLN A 263 -7.45 3.13 32.07
CA GLN A 263 -8.74 3.36 31.43
C GLN A 263 -8.60 4.14 30.12
N LEU A 264 -7.75 5.17 30.08
CA LEU A 264 -7.45 5.92 28.87
C LEU A 264 -6.87 5.01 27.78
N LEU A 265 -5.94 4.13 28.13
CA LEU A 265 -5.38 3.15 27.20
C LEU A 265 -6.49 2.24 26.62
N GLY A 266 -7.40 1.75 27.48
CA GLY A 266 -8.55 0.96 27.03
C GLY A 266 -9.43 1.73 26.05
N THR A 267 -9.80 2.97 26.35
CA THR A 267 -10.63 3.79 25.45
C THR A 267 -9.92 4.14 24.14
N LEU A 268 -8.60 4.35 24.15
CA LEU A 268 -7.82 4.59 22.92
C LEU A 268 -7.75 3.34 22.03
N VAL A 269 -7.58 2.16 22.65
CA VAL A 269 -7.59 0.88 21.93
C VAL A 269 -8.97 0.62 21.31
N ASP A 270 -10.04 0.86 22.07
CA ASP A 270 -11.42 0.67 21.59
C ASP A 270 -11.77 1.67 20.48
N ALA A 271 -11.33 2.93 20.61
CA ALA A 271 -11.47 3.93 19.55
C ALA A 271 -10.69 3.52 18.27
N GLY A 272 -9.47 3.03 18.42
CA GLY A 272 -8.66 2.53 17.29
C GLY A 272 -9.31 1.33 16.60
N LYS A 273 -9.81 0.37 17.37
CA LYS A 273 -10.61 -0.74 16.85
C LYS A 273 -11.85 -0.23 16.12
N GLY A 274 -12.58 0.72 16.67
CA GLY A 274 -13.78 1.28 16.07
C GLY A 274 -13.57 1.93 14.69
N VAL A 275 -12.34 2.39 14.40
CA VAL A 275 -11.98 2.91 13.06
C VAL A 275 -11.74 1.77 12.07
N VAL A 276 -11.19 0.64 12.52
CA VAL A 276 -10.80 -0.50 11.69
C VAL A 276 -11.87 -1.58 11.64
N THR A 277 -12.62 -1.77 12.74
CA THR A 277 -13.69 -2.77 12.81
C THR A 277 -14.77 -2.48 11.79
N THR A 278 -14.74 -3.30 10.82
CA THR A 278 -15.76 -3.42 9.81
C THR A 278 -16.98 -4.13 10.36
N ALA A 279 -18.05 -4.06 9.61
CA ALA A 279 -19.33 -4.69 9.90
C ALA A 279 -19.24 -6.18 10.35
N GLU A 280 -18.14 -6.87 10.12
CA GLU A 280 -17.96 -8.28 10.49
C GLU A 280 -18.02 -8.52 12.01
N GLU A 281 -17.40 -7.66 12.82
CA GLU A 281 -17.50 -7.82 14.29
C GLU A 281 -18.89 -7.47 14.81
N LYS A 282 -19.57 -6.50 14.21
CA LYS A 282 -20.96 -6.18 14.56
C LYS A 282 -21.95 -7.28 14.15
N ILE A 283 -21.59 -8.10 13.18
CA ILE A 283 -22.38 -9.26 12.74
C ILE A 283 -22.22 -10.42 13.72
N ALA A 284 -21.03 -10.62 14.26
CA ALA A 284 -20.78 -11.66 15.25
C ALA A 284 -21.52 -11.41 16.59
N ASP A 285 -21.83 -10.14 16.90
CA ASP A 285 -22.55 -9.73 18.11
C ASP A 285 -24.08 -9.71 17.92
N VAL A 286 -24.57 -10.00 16.70
CA VAL A 286 -25.99 -10.15 16.40
C VAL A 286 -26.47 -11.48 17.00
N SER A 287 -27.12 -11.39 18.16
CA SER A 287 -27.68 -12.55 18.83
C SER A 287 -28.65 -13.31 17.91
N ASP A 288 -28.68 -14.63 18.02
CA ASP A 288 -29.52 -15.61 17.31
C ASP A 288 -31.04 -15.29 17.27
N ARG A 289 -31.46 -14.19 17.89
CA ARG A 289 -32.88 -13.78 18.06
C ARG A 289 -33.31 -12.61 17.14
N MET A 290 -32.40 -12.04 16.31
CA MET A 290 -32.79 -10.93 15.43
C MET A 290 -33.46 -11.44 14.14
N PRO A 291 -34.49 -10.75 13.62
CA PRO A 291 -35.07 -11.06 12.33
C PRO A 291 -34.04 -10.92 11.21
N VAL A 292 -34.00 -11.88 10.28
CA VAL A 292 -33.04 -11.96 9.18
C VAL A 292 -32.97 -10.64 8.38
N GLY A 293 -34.09 -9.95 8.20
CA GLY A 293 -34.14 -8.67 7.51
C GLY A 293 -33.39 -7.53 8.20
N THR A 294 -33.38 -7.51 9.54
CA THR A 294 -32.66 -6.49 10.30
C THR A 294 -31.15 -6.75 10.28
N SER A 295 -30.75 -8.02 10.33
CA SER A 295 -29.35 -8.43 10.19
C SER A 295 -28.82 -8.07 8.81
N LEU A 296 -29.56 -8.32 7.73
CA LEU A 296 -29.19 -7.94 6.37
C LEU A 296 -29.06 -6.43 6.20
N ALA A 297 -29.97 -5.63 6.78
CA ALA A 297 -29.88 -4.18 6.71
C ALA A 297 -28.67 -3.62 7.48
N MET A 298 -28.28 -4.23 8.61
CA MET A 298 -27.08 -3.86 9.35
C MET A 298 -25.79 -4.21 8.58
N ILE A 299 -25.77 -5.38 7.94
CA ILE A 299 -24.67 -5.79 7.04
C ILE A 299 -24.54 -4.80 5.87
N GLU A 300 -25.65 -4.45 5.24
CA GLU A 300 -25.67 -3.49 4.14
C GLU A 300 -25.17 -2.10 4.56
N GLN A 301 -25.58 -1.63 5.73
CA GLN A 301 -25.13 -0.34 6.24
C GLN A 301 -23.64 -0.34 6.61
N GLY A 302 -23.13 -1.43 7.19
CA GLY A 302 -21.71 -1.59 7.51
C GLY A 302 -20.83 -1.72 6.27
N SER A 303 -21.34 -2.33 5.20
CA SER A 303 -20.59 -2.55 3.95
C SER A 303 -20.45 -1.30 3.06
N ARG A 304 -21.17 -0.20 3.32
CA ARG A 304 -21.16 1.00 2.45
C ARG A 304 -19.77 1.63 2.28
N VAL A 305 -18.96 1.69 3.33
CA VAL A 305 -17.60 2.24 3.24
C VAL A 305 -16.71 1.35 2.39
N PHE A 306 -16.83 0.02 2.58
CA PHE A 306 -16.10 -0.96 1.79
C PHE A 306 -16.57 -1.00 0.34
N SER A 307 -17.85 -0.83 0.11
CA SER A 307 -18.43 -0.69 -1.22
C SER A 307 -17.77 0.44 -2.00
N ALA A 308 -17.58 1.59 -1.37
CA ALA A 308 -16.90 2.72 -2.01
C ALA A 308 -15.41 2.46 -2.31
N ILE A 309 -14.71 1.74 -1.44
CA ILE A 309 -13.32 1.30 -1.69
C ILE A 309 -13.30 0.29 -2.82
N HIS A 310 -14.19 -0.69 -2.79
CA HIS A 310 -14.31 -1.72 -3.81
C HIS A 310 -14.61 -1.14 -5.21
N MET A 311 -15.50 -0.14 -5.30
CA MET A 311 -15.75 0.56 -6.56
C MET A 311 -14.49 1.24 -7.12
N ARG A 312 -13.65 1.82 -6.26
CA ARG A 312 -12.37 2.40 -6.72
C ARG A 312 -11.40 1.34 -7.22
N LEU A 313 -11.33 0.20 -6.52
CA LEU A 313 -10.53 -0.94 -6.98
C LEU A 313 -11.01 -1.46 -8.35
N HIS A 314 -12.31 -1.53 -8.56
CA HIS A 314 -12.90 -1.88 -9.85
C HIS A 314 -12.51 -0.88 -10.95
N HIS A 315 -12.56 0.42 -10.66
CA HIS A 315 -12.12 1.43 -11.63
C HIS A 315 -10.62 1.33 -11.95
N SER A 316 -9.78 1.08 -10.95
CA SER A 316 -8.35 0.81 -11.19
C SER A 316 -8.15 -0.47 -12.02
N GLN A 317 -8.94 -1.53 -11.75
CA GLN A 317 -8.92 -2.76 -12.54
C GLN A 317 -9.38 -2.55 -13.98
N GLU A 318 -10.37 -1.69 -14.22
CA GLU A 318 -10.80 -1.27 -15.55
C GLU A 318 -9.64 -0.65 -16.34
N LYS A 319 -8.88 0.27 -15.71
CA LYS A 319 -7.69 0.87 -16.32
C LYS A 319 -6.60 -0.15 -16.65
N VAL A 320 -6.40 -1.15 -15.77
CA VAL A 320 -5.50 -2.28 -16.07
C VAL A 320 -5.94 -3.02 -17.32
N LEU A 321 -7.23 -3.33 -17.42
CA LEU A 321 -7.78 -4.05 -18.57
C LEU A 321 -7.69 -3.22 -19.87
N GLU A 322 -7.94 -1.91 -19.83
CA GLU A 322 -7.75 -1.00 -20.96
C GLU A 322 -6.31 -1.05 -21.50
N ILE A 323 -5.31 -0.93 -20.60
CA ILE A 323 -3.89 -1.00 -20.98
C ILE A 323 -3.55 -2.37 -21.58
N MET A 324 -4.04 -3.45 -20.95
CA MET A 324 -3.80 -4.80 -21.45
C MET A 324 -4.42 -5.03 -22.82
N CYS A 325 -5.62 -4.50 -23.07
CA CYS A 325 -6.25 -4.59 -24.37
C CYS A 325 -5.47 -3.81 -25.44
N ARG A 326 -5.04 -2.61 -25.15
CA ARG A 326 -4.16 -1.84 -26.03
C ARG A 326 -2.89 -2.62 -26.39
N LEU A 327 -2.24 -3.22 -25.38
CA LEU A 327 -1.06 -4.07 -25.60
C LEU A 327 -1.40 -5.34 -26.41
N ASN A 328 -2.59 -5.92 -26.24
CA ASN A 328 -3.02 -7.07 -27.03
C ASN A 328 -3.26 -6.71 -28.48
N ALA A 329 -3.82 -5.53 -28.74
CA ALA A 329 -3.99 -5.03 -30.10
C ALA A 329 -2.64 -4.80 -30.80
N LYS A 330 -1.68 -4.20 -30.09
CA LYS A 330 -0.36 -3.84 -30.64
C LYS A 330 0.59 -5.06 -30.75
N TYR A 331 0.53 -5.96 -29.80
CA TYR A 331 1.39 -7.16 -29.69
C TYR A 331 0.53 -8.42 -29.50
N PRO A 332 -0.05 -8.94 -30.61
CA PRO A 332 -0.95 -10.07 -30.53
C PRO A 332 -0.20 -11.39 -30.25
N ASP A 333 -0.68 -12.14 -29.26
CA ASP A 333 -0.20 -13.49 -28.93
C ASP A 333 -1.20 -14.56 -29.47
N ALA A 334 -1.41 -14.56 -30.77
CA ALA A 334 -2.46 -15.35 -31.43
C ALA A 334 -2.38 -16.84 -31.09
N GLU A 335 -1.19 -17.45 -31.05
CA GLU A 335 -0.98 -18.86 -30.73
C GLU A 335 -1.40 -19.20 -29.30
N VAL A 336 -1.10 -18.31 -28.35
CA VAL A 336 -1.48 -18.50 -26.94
C VAL A 336 -2.99 -18.40 -26.78
N TRP A 337 -3.61 -17.43 -27.45
CA TRP A 337 -5.08 -17.28 -27.39
C TRP A 337 -5.80 -18.45 -28.04
N GLU A 338 -5.33 -18.93 -29.18
CA GLU A 338 -5.91 -20.10 -29.85
C GLU A 338 -5.79 -21.35 -29.00
N SER A 339 -4.64 -21.56 -28.34
CA SER A 339 -4.44 -22.71 -27.46
C SER A 339 -5.38 -22.74 -26.27
N HIS A 340 -5.74 -21.54 -25.71
CA HIS A 340 -6.61 -21.43 -24.54
C HIS A 340 -8.11 -21.43 -24.90
N LEU A 341 -8.48 -20.83 -26.04
CA LEU A 341 -9.86 -20.64 -26.43
C LEU A 341 -10.36 -21.72 -27.41
N GLY A 342 -9.44 -22.51 -27.99
CA GLY A 342 -9.78 -23.52 -29.00
C GLY A 342 -10.29 -22.93 -30.34
N ARG A 343 -10.12 -21.63 -30.54
CA ARG A 343 -10.51 -20.90 -31.76
C ARG A 343 -9.57 -19.75 -32.05
N PRO A 344 -9.33 -19.40 -33.32
CA PRO A 344 -8.55 -18.23 -33.67
C PRO A 344 -9.25 -16.94 -33.18
N VAL A 345 -8.45 -15.99 -32.67
CA VAL A 345 -8.90 -14.68 -32.20
C VAL A 345 -8.35 -13.61 -33.09
N ASP A 346 -9.23 -12.77 -33.65
CA ASP A 346 -8.85 -11.64 -34.44
C ASP A 346 -8.33 -10.50 -33.51
N PRO A 347 -7.09 -10.03 -33.65
CA PRO A 347 -6.55 -8.91 -32.86
C PRO A 347 -7.37 -7.62 -32.96
N SER A 348 -8.10 -7.42 -34.06
CA SER A 348 -8.95 -6.23 -34.25
C SER A 348 -10.06 -6.09 -33.21
N ILE A 349 -10.44 -7.18 -32.52
CA ILE A 349 -11.43 -7.15 -31.44
C ILE A 349 -10.95 -6.26 -30.29
N PHE A 350 -9.65 -6.19 -30.03
CA PHE A 350 -9.11 -5.38 -28.96
C PHE A 350 -9.05 -3.88 -29.28
N ILE A 351 -9.12 -3.50 -30.54
CA ILE A 351 -9.11 -2.09 -30.96
C ILE A 351 -10.49 -1.44 -30.82
N SER A 352 -11.55 -2.21 -31.00
CA SER A 352 -12.94 -1.70 -31.03
C SER A 352 -13.62 -1.66 -29.66
N THR A 353 -13.01 -2.19 -28.60
CA THR A 353 -13.63 -2.33 -27.29
C THR A 353 -13.23 -1.20 -26.34
N ASN A 354 -13.91 -0.06 -26.49
CA ASN A 354 -13.74 1.09 -25.60
C ASN A 354 -14.47 0.91 -24.24
N ASP A 355 -15.15 -0.22 -24.03
CA ASP A 355 -16.00 -0.44 -22.84
C ASP A 355 -15.67 -1.80 -22.22
N ILE A 356 -14.49 -1.90 -21.62
CA ILE A 356 -14.00 -3.08 -20.93
C ILE A 356 -13.98 -2.81 -19.44
N GLY A 357 -14.88 -3.47 -18.73
CA GLY A 357 -14.95 -3.35 -17.28
C GLY A 357 -14.97 -4.71 -16.58
N PRO A 358 -14.60 -4.77 -15.30
CA PRO A 358 -14.78 -5.97 -14.50
C PRO A 358 -16.27 -6.30 -14.33
N VAL A 359 -16.63 -7.56 -14.56
CA VAL A 359 -18.03 -8.02 -14.55
C VAL A 359 -18.60 -8.20 -13.14
N THR A 360 -17.75 -8.13 -12.11
CA THR A 360 -18.16 -8.37 -10.73
C THR A 360 -18.97 -7.18 -10.20
N ASP A 361 -20.18 -7.42 -9.70
CA ASP A 361 -20.98 -6.39 -9.05
C ASP A 361 -20.33 -6.00 -7.70
N PRO A 362 -19.86 -4.74 -7.53
CA PRO A 362 -19.18 -4.30 -6.32
C PRO A 362 -20.11 -4.24 -5.09
N ASN A 363 -21.42 -4.31 -5.29
CA ASN A 363 -22.40 -4.25 -4.20
C ASN A 363 -22.73 -5.64 -3.62
N ILE A 364 -22.25 -6.72 -4.24
CA ILE A 364 -22.56 -8.08 -3.81
C ILE A 364 -21.31 -8.73 -3.20
N PHE A 365 -21.20 -8.63 -1.87
CA PHE A 365 -20.03 -9.10 -1.13
C PHE A 365 -20.04 -10.58 -0.75
N SER A 366 -21.21 -11.24 -0.72
CA SER A 366 -21.30 -12.61 -0.26
C SER A 366 -21.93 -13.53 -1.28
N GLU A 367 -21.43 -14.76 -1.38
CA GLU A 367 -22.03 -15.83 -2.18
C GLU A 367 -23.45 -16.13 -1.71
N ALA A 368 -23.73 -15.99 -0.41
CA ALA A 368 -25.06 -16.15 0.16
C ALA A 368 -26.07 -15.13 -0.38
N GLN A 369 -25.65 -13.88 -0.57
CA GLN A 369 -26.50 -12.85 -1.17
C GLN A 369 -26.80 -13.15 -2.65
N ARG A 370 -25.77 -13.58 -3.41
CA ARG A 370 -25.96 -14.00 -4.81
C ARG A 370 -26.89 -15.19 -4.92
N TYR A 371 -26.76 -16.14 -4.00
CA TYR A 371 -27.65 -17.29 -3.94
C TYR A 371 -29.09 -16.89 -3.63
N ALA A 372 -29.30 -16.01 -2.63
CA ALA A 372 -30.62 -15.51 -2.28
C ALA A 372 -31.30 -14.73 -3.43
N GLN A 373 -30.53 -13.88 -4.13
CA GLN A 373 -31.03 -13.18 -5.32
C GLN A 373 -31.42 -14.16 -6.44
N MET A 374 -30.58 -15.18 -6.68
CA MET A 374 -30.87 -16.17 -7.69
C MET A 374 -32.10 -17.03 -7.32
N GLN A 375 -32.29 -17.36 -6.05
CA GLN A 375 -33.53 -18.00 -5.57
C GLN A 375 -34.75 -17.12 -5.81
N ALA A 376 -34.68 -15.82 -5.54
CA ALA A 376 -35.74 -14.89 -5.82
C ALA A 376 -36.07 -14.83 -7.32
N VAL A 377 -35.07 -14.81 -8.19
CA VAL A 377 -35.27 -14.87 -9.65
C VAL A 377 -35.92 -16.20 -10.06
N MET A 378 -35.51 -17.32 -9.48
CA MET A 378 -36.13 -18.62 -9.75
C MET A 378 -37.60 -18.65 -9.32
N GLN A 379 -37.99 -18.01 -8.23
CA GLN A 379 -39.39 -17.87 -7.84
C GLN A 379 -40.21 -17.07 -8.86
N LEU A 380 -39.60 -16.02 -9.44
CA LEU A 380 -40.26 -15.24 -10.51
C LEU A 380 -40.49 -16.05 -11.79
N THR A 381 -39.70 -17.10 -12.05
CA THR A 381 -39.87 -17.96 -13.23
C THR A 381 -41.05 -18.92 -13.13
N THR A 382 -41.71 -19.00 -11.99
CA THR A 382 -42.98 -19.76 -11.83
C THR A 382 -44.17 -19.05 -12.47
N ASP A 383 -44.04 -17.77 -12.80
CA ASP A 383 -45.08 -17.02 -13.52
C ASP A 383 -45.11 -17.45 -15.00
N PRO A 384 -46.21 -18.07 -15.51
CA PRO A 384 -46.29 -18.54 -16.87
C PRO A 384 -46.46 -17.43 -17.91
N THR A 385 -46.65 -16.18 -17.48
CA THR A 385 -46.87 -15.03 -18.38
C THR A 385 -45.58 -14.51 -19.00
N VAL A 386 -44.42 -14.78 -18.39
CA VAL A 386 -43.12 -14.30 -18.87
C VAL A 386 -42.24 -15.47 -19.33
N PRO A 387 -41.84 -15.50 -20.62
CA PRO A 387 -41.01 -16.58 -21.16
C PRO A 387 -39.55 -16.43 -20.70
N TYR A 388 -39.20 -16.98 -19.54
CA TYR A 388 -37.81 -17.05 -19.08
C TYR A 388 -37.04 -18.19 -19.72
N ASN A 389 -35.74 -17.96 -20.06
CA ASN A 389 -34.86 -19.04 -20.49
C ASN A 389 -34.39 -19.84 -19.27
N ARG A 390 -35.11 -20.92 -18.96
CA ARG A 390 -34.86 -21.77 -17.79
C ARG A 390 -33.49 -22.46 -17.83
N VAL A 391 -33.02 -22.83 -19.01
CA VAL A 391 -31.71 -23.48 -19.17
C VAL A 391 -30.58 -22.54 -18.77
N GLU A 392 -30.63 -21.30 -19.23
CA GLU A 392 -29.63 -20.29 -18.86
C GLU A 392 -29.69 -19.95 -17.36
N LEU A 393 -30.87 -19.88 -16.77
CA LEU A 393 -31.03 -19.67 -15.32
C LEU A 393 -30.42 -20.81 -14.49
N HIS A 394 -30.68 -22.07 -14.87
CA HIS A 394 -30.06 -23.21 -14.20
C HIS A 394 -28.55 -23.22 -14.39
N ARG A 395 -28.06 -22.87 -15.57
CA ARG A 395 -26.61 -22.74 -15.83
C ARG A 395 -25.98 -21.70 -14.92
N ARG A 396 -26.58 -20.53 -14.72
CA ARG A 396 -26.11 -19.50 -13.79
C ARG A 396 -26.13 -19.96 -12.34
N MET A 397 -27.19 -20.68 -11.96
CA MET A 397 -27.29 -21.25 -10.60
C MET A 397 -26.17 -22.28 -10.34
N LEU A 398 -25.92 -23.18 -11.27
CA LEU A 398 -24.87 -24.20 -11.16
C LEU A 398 -23.47 -23.55 -11.13
N ARG A 399 -23.26 -22.44 -11.85
CA ARG A 399 -22.01 -21.67 -11.76
C ARG A 399 -21.82 -21.04 -10.38
N LEU A 400 -22.87 -20.50 -9.77
CA LEU A 400 -22.84 -19.95 -8.40
C LEU A 400 -22.54 -21.02 -7.35
N LEU A 401 -22.98 -22.25 -7.58
CA LEU A 401 -22.74 -23.40 -6.71
C LEU A 401 -21.36 -24.05 -6.97
N ASN A 402 -20.54 -23.47 -7.87
CA ASN A 402 -19.23 -24.01 -8.27
C ASN A 402 -19.26 -25.47 -8.72
N VAL A 403 -20.36 -25.91 -9.37
CA VAL A 403 -20.48 -27.28 -9.88
C VAL A 403 -19.58 -27.44 -11.09
N PRO A 404 -18.64 -28.40 -11.11
CA PRO A 404 -17.81 -28.66 -12.28
C PRO A 404 -18.63 -29.26 -13.43
N GLU A 405 -18.15 -29.08 -14.66
CA GLU A 405 -18.70 -29.70 -15.87
C GLU A 405 -20.21 -29.43 -16.17
N ILE A 406 -20.63 -28.18 -15.99
CA ILE A 406 -22.03 -27.77 -16.17
C ILE A 406 -22.61 -28.15 -17.55
N ASN A 407 -21.76 -28.16 -18.58
CA ASN A 407 -22.22 -28.50 -19.95
C ASN A 407 -22.62 -30.00 -20.12
N ASN A 408 -22.17 -30.83 -19.19
CA ASN A 408 -22.55 -32.25 -19.17
C ASN A 408 -23.86 -32.50 -18.38
N LEU A 409 -24.29 -31.50 -17.60
CA LEU A 409 -25.52 -31.55 -16.78
C LEU A 409 -26.72 -30.87 -17.44
N LEU A 410 -26.51 -30.01 -18.40
CA LEU A 410 -27.48 -29.22 -19.14
C LEU A 410 -27.28 -29.37 -20.64
#